data_dbc04f067112c0e4a052ba1bda9e69e4
#
_entry.id   dbc04f067112c0e4a052ba1bda9e69e4
#
_cell.length_a   1.000
_cell.length_b   1.000
_cell.length_c   1.000
_cell.angle_alpha   90.00
_cell.angle_beta   90.00
_cell.angle_gamma   90.00
#
_symmetry.space_group_name_H-M   'P 1'
#
loop_
_entity.id
_entity.type
_entity.pdbx_description
1 polymer ?
#
loop_
_entity_poly.entity_id
_entity_poly.type
_entity_poly.pdbx_seq_one_letter_code
_entity_poly.pdbx_strand_id
1 'polypeptide(L)'
;HFPLKVWQTGSGTQTNMNVNEVIANRAIEKLGGKKGSKKPVHPNDHVNKSQSTNDVFPTAMHIAIAIETKNKLLPSLILLNKELKKKISKFKNIIKVGRTHLQDATPLSLGQEFSGYQSQIEDCINRINNALKEIYSLAQGGTAVGTGINSKKNFDKKIINEIKKITKLPFKPTRNKFAALAAHDEIVNFSGTLNTTA
;
A
#
# COMPACT_ATOMS: atom_id res chain seq x y z
N HIS A 1 -7.47 16.25 14.36
CA HIS A 1 -7.01 15.46 15.50
C HIS A 1 -5.57 14.95 15.36
N PHE A 2 -4.95 15.10 14.18
CA PHE A 2 -3.58 14.65 13.89
C PHE A 2 -2.71 15.85 13.48
N PRO A 3 -2.20 16.64 14.42
CA PRO A 3 -1.54 17.92 14.13
C PRO A 3 -0.10 17.79 13.64
N LEU A 4 0.47 16.60 13.66
CA LEU A 4 1.88 16.39 13.31
C LEU A 4 2.13 16.67 11.82
N LYS A 5 3.30 17.21 11.53
CA LYS A 5 3.74 17.52 10.16
C LYS A 5 4.30 16.26 9.48
N VAL A 6 4.40 16.30 8.15
CA VAL A 6 4.97 15.21 7.34
C VAL A 6 6.44 14.94 7.68
N TRP A 7 7.20 16.00 7.95
CA TRP A 7 8.62 15.93 8.26
C TRP A 7 8.86 15.46 9.69
N GLN A 8 8.96 14.14 9.85
CA GLN A 8 9.21 13.47 11.11
C GLN A 8 10.30 12.42 10.95
N THR A 9 10.68 11.75 12.05
CA THR A 9 11.66 10.66 11.96
C THR A 9 11.14 9.52 11.07
N GLY A 10 12.00 8.97 10.25
CA GLY A 10 11.66 7.85 9.35
C GLY A 10 11.28 6.56 10.07
N SER A 11 11.59 6.44 11.37
CA SER A 11 11.21 5.29 12.20
C SER A 11 9.69 5.14 12.42
N GLY A 12 8.92 6.22 12.22
CA GLY A 12 7.45 6.21 12.37
C GLY A 12 6.94 6.26 13.80
N THR A 13 7.81 6.35 14.82
CA THR A 13 7.40 6.34 16.24
C THR A 13 6.48 7.50 16.58
N GLN A 14 6.76 8.71 16.10
CA GLN A 14 5.92 9.88 16.36
C GLN A 14 4.52 9.70 15.76
N THR A 15 4.42 9.19 14.52
CA THR A 15 3.14 8.91 13.87
C THR A 15 2.35 7.84 14.62
N ASN A 16 2.98 6.73 15.00
CA ASN A 16 2.35 5.67 15.78
C ASN A 16 1.83 6.19 17.11
N MET A 17 2.66 6.91 17.87
CA MET A 17 2.25 7.42 19.17
C MET A 17 1.19 8.53 19.07
N ASN A 18 1.24 9.37 18.05
CA ASN A 18 0.16 10.33 17.78
C ASN A 18 -1.19 9.63 17.60
N VAL A 19 -1.24 8.57 16.81
CA VAL A 19 -2.47 7.79 16.61
C VAL A 19 -2.93 7.16 17.94
N ASN A 20 -2.02 6.54 18.68
CA ASN A 20 -2.32 5.92 19.97
C ASN A 20 -2.85 6.94 21.00
N GLU A 21 -2.28 8.15 21.04
CA GLU A 21 -2.73 9.22 21.94
C GLU A 21 -4.10 9.78 21.52
N VAL A 22 -4.36 9.95 20.23
CA VAL A 22 -5.68 10.37 19.74
C VAL A 22 -6.75 9.34 20.13
N ILE A 23 -6.49 8.06 19.91
CA ILE A 23 -7.40 6.96 20.28
C ILE A 23 -7.64 6.93 21.81
N ALA A 24 -6.55 6.99 22.60
CA ALA A 24 -6.65 6.99 24.07
C ALA A 24 -7.47 8.19 24.57
N ASN A 25 -7.18 9.41 24.09
CA ASN A 25 -7.91 10.61 24.50
C ASN A 25 -9.38 10.57 24.10
N ARG A 26 -9.69 10.01 22.90
CA ARG A 26 -11.09 9.83 22.50
C ARG A 26 -11.83 8.83 23.36
N ALA A 27 -11.16 7.75 23.76
CA ALA A 27 -11.72 6.77 24.68
C ALA A 27 -11.95 7.37 26.07
N ILE A 28 -10.97 8.12 26.61
CA ILE A 28 -11.08 8.82 27.90
C ILE A 28 -12.28 9.76 27.90
N GLU A 29 -12.44 10.56 26.84
CA GLU A 29 -13.56 11.50 26.69
C GLU A 29 -14.91 10.78 26.70
N LYS A 30 -15.03 9.66 25.96
CA LYS A 30 -16.25 8.84 25.94
C LYS A 30 -16.58 8.21 27.29
N LEU A 31 -15.59 7.96 28.12
CA LEU A 31 -15.74 7.43 29.48
C LEU A 31 -15.91 8.52 30.55
N GLY A 32 -16.08 9.79 30.15
CA GLY A 32 -16.27 10.92 31.06
C GLY A 32 -15.00 11.40 31.75
N GLY A 33 -13.82 10.97 31.32
CA GLY A 33 -12.54 11.38 31.90
C GLY A 33 -11.96 12.65 31.28
N LYS A 34 -10.89 13.16 31.87
CA LYS A 34 -10.17 14.36 31.42
C LYS A 34 -9.13 14.02 30.36
N LYS A 35 -9.22 14.60 29.17
CA LYS A 35 -8.21 14.46 28.10
C LYS A 35 -6.80 14.79 28.63
N GLY A 36 -5.81 14.01 28.19
CA GLY A 36 -4.43 14.14 28.62
C GLY A 36 -4.09 13.46 29.95
N SER A 37 -5.10 12.99 30.71
CA SER A 37 -4.89 12.33 31.99
C SER A 37 -4.22 10.95 31.90
N LYS A 38 -4.26 10.31 30.72
CA LYS A 38 -3.87 8.92 30.49
C LYS A 38 -4.66 7.90 31.34
N LYS A 39 -5.79 8.32 31.91
CA LYS A 39 -6.69 7.52 32.75
C LYS A 39 -8.13 7.72 32.29
N PRO A 40 -8.99 6.68 32.19
CA PRO A 40 -8.68 5.26 32.48
C PRO A 40 -7.98 4.52 31.32
N VAL A 41 -7.69 5.19 30.19
CA VAL A 41 -7.05 4.57 29.00
C VAL A 41 -5.66 5.19 28.78
N HIS A 42 -4.62 4.35 28.78
CA HIS A 42 -3.24 4.78 28.53
C HIS A 42 -2.86 4.49 27.05
N PRO A 43 -2.25 5.43 26.32
CA PRO A 43 -1.95 5.26 24.90
C PRO A 43 -0.99 4.08 24.64
N ASN A 44 0.03 3.89 25.48
CA ASN A 44 1.00 2.83 25.30
C ASN A 44 0.52 1.49 25.89
N ASP A 45 0.04 1.50 27.15
CA ASP A 45 -0.24 0.26 27.87
C ASP A 45 -1.56 -0.41 27.46
N HIS A 46 -2.50 0.36 26.89
CA HIS A 46 -3.81 -0.14 26.44
C HIS A 46 -3.94 -0.10 24.93
N VAL A 47 -3.75 1.05 24.29
CA VAL A 47 -3.96 1.18 22.83
C VAL A 47 -2.86 0.47 22.04
N ASN A 48 -1.59 0.69 22.40
CA ASN A 48 -0.44 0.06 21.74
C ASN A 48 -0.10 -1.35 22.27
N LYS A 49 -0.96 -1.92 23.11
CA LYS A 49 -0.71 -3.21 23.75
C LYS A 49 -0.45 -4.32 22.73
N SER A 50 0.58 -5.12 22.97
CA SER A 50 1.05 -6.21 22.10
C SER A 50 1.61 -5.73 20.74
N GLN A 51 1.98 -4.46 20.63
CA GLN A 51 2.51 -3.84 19.42
C GLN A 51 3.79 -3.06 19.71
N SER A 52 4.55 -2.79 18.67
CA SER A 52 5.66 -1.83 18.63
C SER A 52 5.50 -0.96 17.40
N THR A 53 6.09 0.23 17.37
CA THR A 53 6.21 0.99 16.13
C THR A 53 6.91 0.16 15.03
N ASN A 54 7.86 -0.68 15.43
CA ASN A 54 8.68 -1.46 14.52
C ASN A 54 7.87 -2.48 13.69
N ASP A 55 6.77 -3.01 14.20
CA ASP A 55 5.88 -3.90 13.45
C ASP A 55 4.63 -3.20 12.92
N VAL A 56 4.06 -2.23 13.67
CA VAL A 56 2.81 -1.58 13.27
C VAL A 56 3.00 -0.55 12.15
N PHE A 57 4.10 0.20 12.14
CA PHE A 57 4.32 1.23 11.13
C PHE A 57 4.54 0.62 9.73
N PRO A 58 5.45 -0.35 9.51
CA PRO A 58 5.52 -1.04 8.22
C PRO A 58 4.22 -1.75 7.83
N THR A 59 3.49 -2.32 8.79
CA THR A 59 2.17 -2.88 8.52
C THR A 59 1.21 -1.83 7.96
N ALA A 60 1.18 -0.62 8.56
CA ALA A 60 0.35 0.48 8.08
C ALA A 60 0.76 0.96 6.67
N MET A 61 2.07 1.00 6.38
CA MET A 61 2.59 1.33 5.04
C MET A 61 2.08 0.33 3.99
N HIS A 62 2.20 -0.96 4.24
CA HIS A 62 1.71 -2.03 3.36
C HIS A 62 0.21 -1.93 3.13
N ILE A 63 -0.58 -1.70 4.18
CA ILE A 63 -2.04 -1.54 4.09
C ILE A 63 -2.40 -0.33 3.24
N ALA A 64 -1.77 0.81 3.46
CA ALA A 64 -2.02 2.05 2.71
C ALA A 64 -1.72 1.86 1.22
N ILE A 65 -0.56 1.29 0.87
CA ILE A 65 -0.18 0.98 -0.52
C ILE A 65 -1.22 0.08 -1.17
N ALA A 66 -1.62 -1.00 -0.51
CA ALA A 66 -2.55 -1.96 -1.07
C ALA A 66 -3.94 -1.36 -1.31
N ILE A 67 -4.46 -0.58 -0.36
CA ILE A 67 -5.77 0.07 -0.46
C ILE A 67 -5.78 1.10 -1.59
N GLU A 68 -4.80 2.02 -1.63
CA GLU A 68 -4.74 3.06 -2.66
C GLU A 68 -4.56 2.45 -4.06
N THR A 69 -3.73 1.42 -4.17
CA THR A 69 -3.52 0.73 -5.45
C THR A 69 -4.80 0.05 -5.93
N LYS A 70 -5.51 -0.66 -5.07
CA LYS A 70 -6.74 -1.38 -5.45
C LYS A 70 -7.91 -0.46 -5.72
N ASN A 71 -8.04 0.63 -4.94
CA ASN A 71 -9.20 1.50 -5.02
C ASN A 71 -9.05 2.65 -6.02
N LYS A 72 -7.82 3.05 -6.35
CA LYS A 72 -7.57 4.19 -7.23
C LYS A 72 -6.72 3.84 -8.45
N LEU A 73 -5.50 3.35 -8.24
CA LEU A 73 -4.55 3.18 -9.34
C LEU A 73 -5.04 2.14 -10.37
N LEU A 74 -5.33 0.92 -9.93
CA LEU A 74 -5.77 -0.14 -10.85
C LEU A 74 -7.07 0.20 -11.59
N PRO A 75 -8.12 0.74 -10.95
CA PRO A 75 -9.31 1.18 -11.69
C PRO A 75 -9.00 2.24 -12.76
N SER A 76 -8.11 3.19 -12.47
CA SER A 76 -7.71 4.22 -13.43
C SER A 76 -6.94 3.65 -14.63
N LEU A 77 -6.02 2.73 -14.40
CA LEU A 77 -5.28 2.05 -15.47
C LEU A 77 -6.20 1.14 -16.31
N ILE A 78 -7.14 0.45 -15.68
CA ILE A 78 -8.14 -0.37 -16.37
C ILE A 78 -9.04 0.51 -17.25
N LEU A 79 -9.44 1.68 -16.77
CA LEU A 79 -10.20 2.64 -17.57
C LEU A 79 -9.40 3.12 -18.78
N LEU A 80 -8.13 3.52 -18.57
CA LEU A 80 -7.23 3.93 -19.65
C LEU A 80 -7.07 2.81 -20.68
N ASN A 81 -6.80 1.59 -20.24
CA ASN A 81 -6.70 0.41 -21.11
C ASN A 81 -7.96 0.21 -21.96
N LYS A 82 -9.14 0.34 -21.36
CA LYS A 82 -10.44 0.24 -22.06
C LYS A 82 -10.60 1.32 -23.13
N GLU A 83 -10.24 2.57 -22.82
CA GLU A 83 -10.33 3.68 -23.77
C GLU A 83 -9.35 3.53 -24.93
N LEU A 84 -8.12 3.07 -24.66
CA LEU A 84 -7.16 2.74 -25.73
C LEU A 84 -7.69 1.63 -26.67
N LYS A 85 -8.30 0.56 -26.13
CA LYS A 85 -8.94 -0.49 -26.94
C LYS A 85 -10.03 0.07 -27.89
N LYS A 86 -10.82 1.04 -27.42
CA LYS A 86 -11.80 1.71 -28.29
C LYS A 86 -11.11 2.53 -29.41
N LYS A 87 -10.00 3.21 -29.10
CA LYS A 87 -9.24 4.00 -30.08
C LYS A 87 -8.58 3.10 -31.13
N ILE A 88 -8.06 1.94 -30.75
CA ILE A 88 -7.53 0.93 -31.69
C ILE A 88 -8.58 0.60 -32.74
N SER A 89 -9.79 0.26 -32.32
CA SER A 89 -10.89 -0.09 -33.23
C SER A 89 -11.31 1.09 -34.10
N LYS A 90 -11.41 2.31 -33.53
CA LYS A 90 -11.79 3.51 -34.26
C LYS A 90 -10.77 3.91 -35.33
N PHE A 91 -9.47 3.73 -35.05
CA PHE A 91 -8.38 4.20 -35.89
C PHE A 91 -7.75 3.14 -36.78
N LYS A 92 -8.32 1.95 -36.84
CA LYS A 92 -7.76 0.78 -37.58
C LYS A 92 -7.51 1.04 -39.08
N ASN A 93 -8.30 1.92 -39.71
CA ASN A 93 -8.25 2.23 -41.14
C ASN A 93 -7.54 3.56 -41.44
N ILE A 94 -7.01 4.26 -40.43
CA ILE A 94 -6.28 5.53 -40.62
C ILE A 94 -4.81 5.17 -40.87
N ILE A 95 -4.37 5.31 -42.10
CA ILE A 95 -2.97 5.05 -42.47
C ILE A 95 -2.12 6.29 -42.20
N LYS A 96 -0.96 6.07 -41.61
CA LYS A 96 0.07 7.09 -41.30
C LYS A 96 1.46 6.58 -41.68
N VAL A 97 2.41 7.49 -41.79
CA VAL A 97 3.83 7.16 -41.92
C VAL A 97 4.36 6.65 -40.57
N GLY A 98 5.06 5.50 -40.56
CA GLY A 98 5.92 5.08 -39.47
C GLY A 98 7.24 5.85 -39.50
N ARG A 99 7.91 5.90 -38.35
CA ARG A 99 9.24 6.57 -38.25
C ARG A 99 10.23 5.66 -37.51
N THR A 100 11.46 5.66 -38.04
CA THR A 100 12.62 5.06 -37.38
C THR A 100 13.75 6.08 -37.40
N HIS A 101 14.48 6.22 -36.29
CA HIS A 101 15.53 7.25 -36.17
C HIS A 101 15.06 8.66 -36.59
N LEU A 102 13.82 9.02 -36.26
CA LEU A 102 13.16 10.28 -36.57
C LEU A 102 12.97 10.54 -38.10
N GLN A 103 13.19 9.52 -38.93
CA GLN A 103 13.00 9.56 -40.39
C GLN A 103 11.75 8.79 -40.80
N ASP A 104 11.15 9.20 -41.93
CA ASP A 104 10.01 8.48 -42.50
C ASP A 104 10.38 7.05 -42.88
N ALA A 105 9.55 6.11 -42.51
CA ALA A 105 9.71 4.68 -42.73
C ALA A 105 8.44 4.08 -43.38
N THR A 106 8.20 2.80 -43.14
CA THR A 106 7.04 2.06 -43.70
C THR A 106 5.70 2.56 -43.12
N PRO A 107 4.60 2.51 -43.91
CA PRO A 107 3.28 2.83 -43.40
C PRO A 107 2.80 1.87 -42.33
N LEU A 108 1.98 2.37 -41.40
CA LEU A 108 1.19 1.60 -40.44
C LEU A 108 -0.15 2.26 -40.21
N SER A 109 -1.09 1.58 -39.57
CA SER A 109 -2.32 2.24 -39.15
C SER A 109 -2.15 2.92 -37.79
N LEU A 110 -2.86 4.01 -37.57
CA LEU A 110 -2.91 4.66 -36.27
C LEU A 110 -3.46 3.70 -35.18
N GLY A 111 -4.35 2.79 -35.56
CA GLY A 111 -4.81 1.73 -34.66
C GLY A 111 -3.69 0.78 -34.21
N GLN A 112 -2.73 0.44 -35.11
CA GLN A 112 -1.55 -0.34 -34.74
C GLN A 112 -0.64 0.41 -33.75
N GLU A 113 -0.43 1.71 -33.93
CA GLU A 113 0.34 2.52 -32.98
C GLU A 113 -0.33 2.52 -31.61
N PHE A 114 -1.65 2.76 -31.53
CA PHE A 114 -2.40 2.72 -30.27
C PHE A 114 -2.40 1.35 -29.61
N SER A 115 -2.27 0.27 -30.40
CA SER A 115 -2.16 -1.09 -29.82
C SER A 115 -0.88 -1.29 -29.04
N GLY A 116 0.22 -0.62 -29.42
CA GLY A 116 1.47 -0.59 -28.66
C GLY A 116 1.26 0.03 -27.26
N TYR A 117 0.64 1.21 -27.22
CA TYR A 117 0.34 1.89 -25.95
C TYR A 117 -0.58 1.06 -25.05
N GLN A 118 -1.61 0.44 -25.64
CA GLN A 118 -2.54 -0.42 -24.92
C GLN A 118 -1.83 -1.64 -24.31
N SER A 119 -0.95 -2.30 -25.07
CA SER A 119 -0.15 -3.43 -24.56
C SER A 119 0.74 -3.04 -23.39
N GLN A 120 1.40 -1.87 -23.46
CA GLN A 120 2.23 -1.37 -22.37
C GLN A 120 1.41 -1.14 -21.08
N ILE A 121 0.22 -0.55 -21.18
CA ILE A 121 -0.67 -0.36 -20.02
C ILE A 121 -1.15 -1.70 -19.47
N GLU A 122 -1.49 -2.67 -20.31
CA GLU A 122 -1.89 -4.01 -19.87
C GLU A 122 -0.76 -4.72 -19.11
N ASP A 123 0.47 -4.62 -19.60
CA ASP A 123 1.67 -5.13 -18.93
C ASP A 123 1.92 -4.44 -17.59
N CYS A 124 1.72 -3.12 -17.51
CA CYS A 124 1.83 -2.37 -16.27
C CYS A 124 0.81 -2.84 -15.22
N ILE A 125 -0.45 -3.07 -15.62
CA ILE A 125 -1.48 -3.64 -14.73
C ILE A 125 -1.04 -5.00 -14.19
N ASN A 126 -0.46 -5.85 -15.04
CA ASN A 126 0.03 -7.17 -14.65
C ASN A 126 1.21 -7.08 -13.67
N ARG A 127 2.19 -6.20 -13.94
CA ARG A 127 3.34 -5.96 -13.04
C ARG A 127 2.88 -5.47 -11.66
N ILE A 128 1.96 -4.48 -11.61
CA ILE A 128 1.41 -3.96 -10.36
C ILE A 128 0.69 -5.06 -9.57
N ASN A 129 -0.15 -5.87 -10.22
CA ASN A 129 -0.84 -6.97 -9.56
C ASN A 129 0.15 -8.03 -9.01
N ASN A 130 1.27 -8.27 -9.69
CA ASN A 130 2.31 -9.18 -9.20
C ASN A 130 3.04 -8.60 -8.00
N ALA A 131 3.45 -7.34 -8.04
CA ALA A 131 4.13 -6.67 -6.93
C ALA A 131 3.23 -6.57 -5.67
N LEU A 132 1.92 -6.39 -5.84
CA LEU A 132 0.95 -6.39 -4.73
C LEU A 132 0.93 -7.69 -3.93
N LYS A 133 1.30 -8.83 -4.50
CA LYS A 133 1.31 -10.13 -3.79
C LYS A 133 2.28 -10.13 -2.61
N GLU A 134 3.38 -9.41 -2.72
CA GLU A 134 4.38 -9.24 -1.67
C GLU A 134 3.91 -8.22 -0.62
N ILE A 135 3.30 -7.11 -1.06
CA ILE A 135 2.72 -6.07 -0.19
C ILE A 135 1.67 -6.64 0.78
N TYR A 136 0.98 -7.72 0.44
CA TYR A 136 0.01 -8.34 1.35
C TYR A 136 0.64 -9.06 2.55
N SER A 137 1.95 -9.20 2.64
CA SER A 137 2.66 -9.81 3.77
C SER A 137 2.94 -8.76 4.85
N LEU A 138 2.39 -8.97 6.07
CA LEU A 138 2.43 -7.97 7.14
C LEU A 138 3.39 -8.37 8.26
N ALA A 139 4.16 -7.40 8.75
CA ALA A 139 5.10 -7.56 9.87
C ALA A 139 4.40 -7.65 11.24
N GLN A 140 3.10 -7.29 11.31
CA GLN A 140 2.34 -7.21 12.54
C GLN A 140 2.45 -8.46 13.40
N GLY A 141 2.68 -8.27 14.69
CA GLY A 141 2.91 -9.32 15.69
C GLY A 141 4.38 -9.68 15.89
N GLY A 142 5.33 -9.04 15.19
CA GLY A 142 6.76 -9.13 15.45
C GLY A 142 7.21 -8.38 16.70
N THR A 143 6.40 -7.41 17.12
CA THR A 143 6.72 -6.46 18.19
C THR A 143 8.03 -5.71 17.93
N ALA A 144 8.89 -5.54 18.94
CA ALA A 144 10.07 -4.68 18.82
C ALA A 144 11.15 -5.22 17.86
N VAL A 145 11.39 -6.54 17.88
CA VAL A 145 12.54 -7.15 17.19
C VAL A 145 12.20 -8.41 16.38
N GLY A 146 10.94 -8.79 16.28
CA GLY A 146 10.50 -9.95 15.51
C GLY A 146 10.13 -11.18 16.34
N THR A 147 10.42 -11.19 17.63
CA THR A 147 10.15 -12.34 18.54
C THR A 147 8.68 -12.45 18.97
N GLY A 148 7.91 -11.36 18.85
CA GLY A 148 6.54 -11.31 19.34
C GLY A 148 6.44 -11.24 20.87
N ILE A 149 7.50 -10.80 21.55
CA ILE A 149 7.51 -10.67 23.03
C ILE A 149 6.38 -9.74 23.50
N ASN A 150 5.78 -10.06 24.66
CA ASN A 150 4.63 -9.36 25.24
C ASN A 150 3.34 -9.40 24.39
N SER A 151 3.26 -10.23 23.36
CA SER A 151 2.02 -10.48 22.63
C SER A 151 1.34 -11.78 23.07
N LYS A 152 0.00 -11.82 22.99
CA LYS A 152 -0.76 -13.05 23.25
C LYS A 152 -0.53 -14.06 22.13
N LYS A 153 -0.62 -15.35 22.46
CA LYS A 153 -0.53 -16.44 21.46
C LYS A 153 -1.49 -16.20 20.27
N ASN A 154 -0.95 -16.30 19.07
CA ASN A 154 -1.67 -16.08 17.80
C ASN A 154 -2.21 -14.64 17.62
N PHE A 155 -1.66 -13.65 18.30
CA PHE A 155 -2.05 -12.25 18.12
C PHE A 155 -1.90 -11.81 16.67
N ASP A 156 -0.77 -12.13 16.02
CA ASP A 156 -0.49 -11.86 14.61
C ASP A 156 -1.58 -12.36 13.66
N LYS A 157 -1.98 -13.62 13.80
CA LYS A 157 -3.03 -14.22 12.97
C LYS A 157 -4.39 -13.55 13.20
N LYS A 158 -4.72 -13.25 14.47
CA LYS A 158 -6.00 -12.63 14.82
C LYS A 158 -6.12 -11.23 14.27
N ILE A 159 -5.11 -10.37 14.50
CA ILE A 159 -5.13 -8.98 14.05
C ILE A 159 -5.17 -8.91 12.50
N ILE A 160 -4.40 -9.75 11.82
CA ILE A 160 -4.39 -9.77 10.35
C ILE A 160 -5.74 -10.27 9.80
N ASN A 161 -6.42 -11.20 10.47
CA ASN A 161 -7.77 -11.60 10.08
C ASN A 161 -8.77 -10.44 10.23
N GLU A 162 -8.66 -9.61 11.26
CA GLU A 162 -9.51 -8.41 11.39
C GLU A 162 -9.18 -7.37 10.29
N ILE A 163 -7.90 -7.15 10.00
CA ILE A 163 -7.47 -6.30 8.87
C ILE A 163 -8.07 -6.80 7.55
N LYS A 164 -8.05 -8.11 7.29
CA LYS A 164 -8.69 -8.71 6.09
C LYS A 164 -10.19 -8.42 6.04
N LYS A 165 -10.89 -8.55 7.15
CA LYS A 165 -12.34 -8.28 7.23
C LYS A 165 -12.66 -6.82 6.91
N ILE A 166 -11.88 -5.89 7.47
CA ILE A 166 -12.06 -4.45 7.29
C ILE A 166 -11.73 -4.02 5.86
N THR A 167 -10.59 -4.46 5.33
CA THR A 167 -10.06 -4.00 4.04
C THR A 167 -10.59 -4.77 2.84
N LYS A 168 -11.10 -5.98 3.05
CA LYS A 168 -11.46 -6.97 2.02
C LYS A 168 -10.27 -7.39 1.14
N LEU A 169 -9.03 -7.17 1.61
CA LEU A 169 -7.81 -7.52 0.90
C LEU A 169 -7.13 -8.75 1.52
N PRO A 170 -6.38 -9.55 0.74
CA PRO A 170 -5.88 -10.86 1.14
C PRO A 170 -4.58 -10.77 1.98
N PHE A 171 -4.54 -9.90 2.97
CA PHE A 171 -3.39 -9.77 3.85
C PHE A 171 -3.08 -11.08 4.58
N LYS A 172 -1.79 -11.32 4.83
CA LYS A 172 -1.30 -12.53 5.51
C LYS A 172 -0.13 -12.19 6.43
N PRO A 173 0.15 -12.99 7.47
CA PRO A 173 1.37 -12.84 8.24
C PRO A 173 2.59 -13.06 7.35
N THR A 174 3.63 -12.25 7.57
CA THR A 174 4.92 -12.50 6.92
C THR A 174 5.50 -13.86 7.33
N ARG A 175 6.28 -14.46 6.43
CA ARG A 175 6.97 -15.72 6.70
C ARG A 175 8.01 -15.58 7.80
N ASN A 176 8.70 -14.45 7.82
CA ASN A 176 9.77 -14.16 8.77
C ASN A 176 9.65 -12.71 9.29
N LYS A 177 9.30 -12.58 10.56
CA LYS A 177 9.10 -11.25 11.18
C LYS A 177 10.41 -10.49 11.37
N PHE A 178 11.53 -11.17 11.53
CA PHE A 178 12.84 -10.51 11.65
C PHE A 178 13.21 -9.80 10.34
N ALA A 179 13.04 -10.46 9.22
CA ALA A 179 13.27 -9.86 7.91
C ALA A 179 12.32 -8.69 7.64
N ALA A 180 11.02 -8.85 7.92
CA ALA A 180 10.02 -7.84 7.67
C ALA A 180 10.11 -6.58 8.58
N LEU A 181 10.84 -6.69 9.71
CA LEU A 181 11.15 -5.52 10.55
C LEU A 181 12.46 -4.84 10.10
N ALA A 182 13.39 -5.59 9.49
CA ALA A 182 14.71 -5.10 9.13
C ALA A 182 14.74 -4.43 7.74
N ALA A 183 13.86 -4.82 6.83
CA ALA A 183 13.87 -4.38 5.44
C ALA A 183 12.47 -4.05 4.92
N HIS A 184 12.42 -3.24 3.85
CA HIS A 184 11.19 -2.84 3.15
C HIS A 184 11.29 -3.14 1.66
N ASP A 185 11.90 -4.28 1.31
CA ASP A 185 12.23 -4.67 -0.06
C ASP A 185 10.98 -4.71 -0.95
N GLU A 186 9.85 -5.18 -0.40
CA GLU A 186 8.58 -5.25 -1.10
C GLU A 186 8.05 -3.86 -1.49
N ILE A 187 8.26 -2.86 -0.62
CA ILE A 187 7.86 -1.46 -0.90
C ILE A 187 8.80 -0.84 -1.94
N VAL A 188 10.10 -1.12 -1.86
CA VAL A 188 11.08 -0.65 -2.84
C VAL A 188 10.80 -1.25 -4.22
N ASN A 189 10.55 -2.56 -4.29
CA ASN A 189 10.14 -3.24 -5.52
C ASN A 189 8.84 -2.67 -6.09
N PHE A 190 7.84 -2.41 -5.23
CA PHE A 190 6.58 -1.78 -5.64
C PHE A 190 6.81 -0.36 -6.19
N SER A 191 7.66 0.44 -5.56
CA SER A 191 8.05 1.78 -6.03
C SER A 191 8.73 1.71 -7.41
N GLY A 192 9.64 0.75 -7.63
CA GLY A 192 10.25 0.49 -8.93
C GLY A 192 9.21 0.12 -10.00
N THR A 193 8.21 -0.68 -9.62
CA THR A 193 7.09 -1.04 -10.50
C THR A 193 6.25 0.18 -10.90
N LEU A 194 6.00 1.10 -9.97
CA LEU A 194 5.32 2.37 -10.26
C LEU A 194 6.15 3.25 -11.19
N ASN A 195 7.45 3.35 -10.96
CA ASN A 195 8.35 4.11 -11.83
C ASN A 195 8.39 3.55 -13.26
N THR A 196 8.32 2.23 -13.42
CA THR A 196 8.21 1.59 -14.76
C THR A 196 6.86 1.87 -15.41
N THR A 197 5.82 2.13 -14.63
CA THR A 197 4.47 2.41 -15.14
C THR A 197 4.31 3.84 -15.61
N ALA A 198 5.00 4.79 -14.96
CA ALA A 198 4.98 6.22 -15.30
C ALA A 198 5.76 6.52 -16.58
#